data_1139e73943299c575daad15578f7f557
#
_entry.id   1139e73943299c575daad15578f7f557
#
_cell.length_a   1.000
_cell.length_b   1.000
_cell.length_c   1.000
_cell.angle_alpha   90.00
_cell.angle_beta   90.00
_cell.angle_gamma   90.00
#
_symmetry.space_group_name_H-M   'P 1'
#
loop_
_entity.id
_entity.type
_entity.pdbx_description
1 polymer ?
#
loop_
_entity_poly.entity_id
_entity_poly.type
_entity_poly.pdbx_seq_one_letter_code
_entity_poly.pdbx_strand_id
1 'polypeptide(L)'
;MGNSFSISGQYVDILKKHIYPATITVQDGIIQSIESTIDAPLQYLLPGFIDAHVHIESSMLIPSSFARIAVTHGTIGTISDPHEIANVCGIEGVQYMIDNGKKVPFHFFFGAPSCVPATIFETAGAAINSDQVSSLLANPDI
;
A
#
# COMPACT_ATOMS: atom_id res chain seq x y z
N MET A 1 5.10 24.96 10.38
CA MET A 1 5.72 25.51 9.16
C MET A 1 5.44 24.51 8.06
N GLY A 2 4.78 24.92 6.99
CA GLY A 2 4.50 24.05 5.86
C GLY A 2 5.79 23.57 5.21
N ASN A 3 5.83 22.32 4.80
CA ASN A 3 7.00 21.73 4.16
C ASN A 3 6.87 21.97 2.64
N SER A 4 7.70 22.85 2.10
CA SER A 4 7.74 23.14 0.66
C SER A 4 9.09 22.72 0.10
N PHE A 5 9.07 22.00 -1.04
CA PHE A 5 10.28 21.63 -1.77
C PHE A 5 9.99 21.53 -3.26
N SER A 6 11.06 21.56 -4.06
CA SER A 6 10.98 21.28 -5.49
C SER A 6 12.01 20.20 -5.85
N ILE A 7 11.65 19.37 -6.82
CA ILE A 7 12.52 18.31 -7.35
C ILE A 7 12.49 18.38 -8.87
N SER A 8 13.67 18.29 -9.50
CA SER A 8 13.81 18.28 -10.96
C SER A 8 14.30 16.92 -11.46
N GLY A 9 13.80 16.51 -12.62
CA GLY A 9 14.16 15.23 -13.24
C GLY A 9 13.41 15.00 -14.54
N GLN A 10 13.52 13.79 -15.06
CA GLN A 10 12.78 13.34 -16.24
C GLN A 10 11.37 12.91 -15.78
N TYR A 11 10.40 13.80 -15.90
CA TYR A 11 9.02 13.51 -15.49
C TYR A 11 8.36 12.53 -16.46
N VAL A 12 7.81 11.46 -15.91
CA VAL A 12 7.07 10.43 -16.65
C VAL A 12 5.58 10.77 -16.56
N ASP A 13 5.04 11.42 -17.57
CA ASP A 13 3.61 11.68 -17.71
C ASP A 13 2.91 10.41 -18.21
N ILE A 14 2.39 9.63 -17.28
CA ILE A 14 1.74 8.33 -17.57
C ILE A 14 0.51 8.53 -18.44
N LEU A 15 -0.25 9.60 -18.22
CA LEU A 15 -1.50 9.87 -18.94
C LEU A 15 -1.23 10.28 -20.39
N LYS A 16 -0.23 11.14 -20.61
CA LYS A 16 0.19 11.58 -21.94
C LYS A 16 1.18 10.64 -22.61
N LYS A 17 1.67 9.62 -21.90
CA LYS A 17 2.69 8.66 -22.41
C LYS A 17 3.94 9.39 -22.92
N HIS A 18 4.40 10.38 -22.19
CA HIS A 18 5.52 11.22 -22.58
C HIS A 18 6.49 11.42 -21.42
N ILE A 19 7.79 11.49 -21.73
CA ILE A 19 8.83 11.78 -20.73
C ILE A 19 9.51 13.08 -21.15
N TYR A 20 9.65 14.01 -20.20
CA TYR A 20 10.29 15.30 -20.47
C TYR A 20 10.94 15.85 -19.19
N PRO A 21 11.97 16.69 -19.33
CA PRO A 21 12.58 17.36 -18.18
C PRO A 21 11.60 18.32 -17.53
N ALA A 22 11.38 18.18 -16.22
CA ALA A 22 10.46 19.02 -15.47
C ALA A 22 10.93 19.25 -14.04
N THR A 23 10.38 20.30 -13.44
CA THR A 23 10.45 20.58 -12.00
C THR A 23 9.08 20.41 -11.39
N ILE A 24 8.99 19.59 -10.36
CA ILE A 24 7.76 19.38 -9.56
C ILE A 24 7.92 20.18 -8.27
N THR A 25 6.97 21.07 -7.99
CA THR A 25 6.90 21.82 -6.73
C THR A 25 5.81 21.21 -5.84
N VAL A 26 6.20 20.90 -4.61
CA VAL A 26 5.31 20.33 -3.58
C VAL A 26 5.23 21.30 -2.42
N GLN A 27 4.01 21.52 -1.94
CA GLN A 27 3.74 22.29 -0.73
C GLN A 27 2.74 21.53 0.14
N ASP A 28 3.08 21.33 1.39
CA ASP A 28 2.25 20.62 2.37
C ASP A 28 1.79 19.22 1.91
N GLY A 29 2.69 18.50 1.21
CA GLY A 29 2.41 17.17 0.66
C GLY A 29 1.58 17.14 -0.62
N ILE A 30 1.24 18.31 -1.19
CA ILE A 30 0.43 18.44 -2.40
C ILE A 30 1.30 18.98 -3.54
N ILE A 31 1.23 18.35 -4.71
CA ILE A 31 1.87 18.86 -5.93
C ILE A 31 1.15 20.13 -6.35
N GLN A 32 1.86 21.24 -6.35
CA GLN A 32 1.35 22.56 -6.75
C GLN A 32 1.54 22.82 -8.24
N SER A 33 2.71 22.42 -8.77
CA SER A 33 2.99 22.58 -10.20
C SER A 33 3.92 21.49 -10.71
N ILE A 34 3.82 21.22 -12.01
CA ILE A 34 4.75 20.42 -12.80
C ILE A 34 5.10 21.29 -14.02
N GLU A 35 6.29 21.83 -14.04
CA GLU A 35 6.72 22.81 -15.05
C GLU A 35 7.86 22.22 -15.87
N SER A 36 7.73 22.29 -17.21
CA SER A 36 8.83 21.88 -18.09
C SER A 36 10.04 22.77 -17.87
N THR A 37 11.23 22.16 -17.88
CA THR A 37 12.51 22.86 -17.80
C THR A 37 13.40 22.49 -18.98
N ILE A 38 14.41 23.31 -19.25
CA ILE A 38 15.36 23.01 -20.34
C ILE A 38 16.37 21.98 -19.91
N ASP A 39 16.71 21.93 -18.62
CA ASP A 39 17.74 21.05 -18.06
C ASP A 39 17.24 20.44 -16.75
N ALA A 40 17.39 19.14 -16.63
CA ALA A 40 17.06 18.37 -15.45
C ALA A 40 17.96 17.11 -15.34
N PRO A 41 18.24 16.63 -14.12
CA PRO A 41 18.94 15.36 -13.93
C PRO A 41 18.30 14.22 -14.69
N LEU A 42 19.11 13.21 -15.06
CA LEU A 42 18.62 12.00 -15.76
C LEU A 42 17.79 11.06 -14.88
N GLN A 43 17.54 11.41 -13.63
CA GLN A 43 16.68 10.66 -12.72
C GLN A 43 15.22 10.79 -13.12
N TYR A 44 14.51 9.67 -13.14
CA TYR A 44 13.08 9.68 -13.46
C TYR A 44 12.24 10.09 -12.26
N LEU A 45 11.23 10.94 -12.53
CA LEU A 45 10.19 11.31 -11.58
C LEU A 45 8.87 10.70 -12.05
N LEU A 46 8.31 9.78 -11.25
CA LEU A 46 7.07 9.08 -11.55
C LEU A 46 6.28 8.84 -10.27
N PRO A 47 4.97 8.58 -10.35
CA PRO A 47 4.18 8.15 -9.19
C PRO A 47 4.78 6.91 -8.55
N GLY A 48 4.68 6.82 -7.22
CA GLY A 48 5.08 5.61 -6.50
C GLY A 48 4.28 4.40 -6.96
N PHE A 49 4.88 3.22 -6.84
CA PHE A 49 4.25 1.97 -7.25
C PHE A 49 3.24 1.49 -6.22
N ILE A 50 2.21 0.81 -6.71
CA ILE A 50 1.27 0.04 -5.87
C ILE A 50 1.49 -1.43 -6.20
N ASP A 51 1.82 -2.23 -5.18
CA ASP A 51 1.86 -3.68 -5.30
C ASP A 51 0.41 -4.19 -5.35
N ALA A 52 0.06 -4.83 -6.46
CA ALA A 52 -1.32 -5.22 -6.72
C ALA A 52 -1.77 -6.47 -5.95
N HIS A 53 -0.85 -7.20 -5.33
CA HIS A 53 -1.18 -8.36 -4.49
C HIS A 53 0.02 -8.80 -3.66
N VAL A 54 -0.12 -8.72 -2.33
CA VAL A 54 0.90 -9.21 -1.41
C VAL A 54 0.26 -9.79 -0.14
N HIS A 55 0.87 -10.84 0.38
CA HIS A 55 0.65 -11.34 1.73
C HIS A 55 1.77 -10.81 2.61
N ILE A 56 1.49 -9.76 3.36
CA ILE A 56 2.51 -9.08 4.19
C ILE A 56 3.12 -10.05 5.19
N GLU A 57 2.31 -10.95 5.74
CA GLU A 57 2.70 -11.96 6.73
C GLU A 57 3.77 -12.92 6.19
N SER A 58 3.73 -13.23 4.89
CA SER A 58 4.74 -14.08 4.24
C SER A 58 6.15 -13.49 4.31
N SER A 59 6.27 -12.16 4.50
CA SER A 59 7.55 -11.49 4.77
C SER A 59 7.99 -11.59 6.24
N MET A 60 7.18 -12.19 7.12
CA MET A 60 7.35 -12.21 8.58
C MET A 60 7.37 -10.81 9.21
N LEU A 61 6.75 -9.82 8.56
CA LEU A 61 6.65 -8.44 9.02
C LEU A 61 5.20 -8.08 9.33
N ILE A 62 5.05 -7.10 10.21
CA ILE A 62 3.78 -6.39 10.41
C ILE A 62 3.67 -5.24 9.39
N PRO A 63 2.47 -4.74 9.05
CA PRO A 63 2.27 -3.70 8.03
C PRO A 63 3.18 -2.48 8.19
N SER A 64 3.30 -1.93 9.40
CA SER A 64 4.14 -0.75 9.63
C SER A 64 5.64 -0.99 9.37
N SER A 65 6.12 -2.21 9.59
CA SER A 65 7.52 -2.58 9.30
C SER A 65 7.70 -2.88 7.81
N PHE A 66 6.72 -3.55 7.18
CA PHE A 66 6.71 -3.77 5.74
C PHE A 66 6.77 -2.45 4.95
N ALA A 67 5.94 -1.48 5.32
CA ALA A 67 5.92 -0.16 4.70
C ALA A 67 7.29 0.52 4.71
N ARG A 68 8.04 0.42 5.82
CA ARG A 68 9.37 1.03 5.95
C ARG A 68 10.38 0.47 4.95
N ILE A 69 10.23 -0.79 4.57
CA ILE A 69 11.09 -1.44 3.57
C ILE A 69 10.55 -1.12 2.17
N ALA A 70 9.25 -1.28 1.94
CA ALA A 70 8.63 -1.11 0.63
C ALA A 70 8.87 0.29 0.03
N VAL A 71 8.80 1.36 0.84
CA VAL A 71 9.02 2.73 0.35
C VAL A 71 10.45 2.95 -0.16
N THR A 72 11.44 2.24 0.35
CA THR A 72 12.84 2.36 -0.14
C THR A 72 13.01 1.80 -1.54
N HIS A 73 12.05 1.01 -2.01
CA HIS A 73 11.98 0.45 -3.35
C HIS A 73 10.94 1.14 -4.25
N GLY A 74 10.40 2.27 -3.79
CA GLY A 74 9.45 3.07 -4.57
C GLY A 74 7.98 2.62 -4.46
N THR A 75 7.66 1.61 -3.64
CA THR A 75 6.28 1.17 -3.38
C THR A 75 5.66 2.02 -2.30
N ILE A 76 4.52 2.64 -2.58
CA ILE A 76 3.79 3.55 -1.69
C ILE A 76 2.46 2.99 -1.19
N GLY A 77 2.03 1.88 -1.76
CA GLY A 77 0.80 1.20 -1.38
C GLY A 77 0.77 -0.25 -1.81
N THR A 78 -0.14 -1.03 -1.25
CA THR A 78 -0.31 -2.43 -1.60
C THR A 78 -1.75 -2.89 -1.39
N ILE A 79 -2.20 -3.81 -2.23
CA ILE A 79 -3.39 -4.62 -2.00
C ILE A 79 -2.94 -5.88 -1.25
N SER A 80 -3.44 -6.07 -0.04
CA SER A 80 -3.04 -7.18 0.82
C SER A 80 -4.23 -8.04 1.21
N ASP A 81 -4.05 -9.34 1.11
CA ASP A 81 -4.98 -10.32 1.65
C ASP A 81 -4.39 -10.93 2.94
N PRO A 82 -4.90 -10.55 4.13
CA PRO A 82 -4.33 -10.97 5.41
C PRO A 82 -4.82 -12.36 5.84
N HIS A 83 -4.86 -13.35 4.93
CA HIS A 83 -5.43 -14.64 5.27
C HIS A 83 -4.48 -15.54 6.06
N GLU A 84 -3.17 -15.35 5.99
CA GLU A 84 -2.24 -16.13 6.83
C GLU A 84 -2.44 -15.81 8.30
N ILE A 85 -2.52 -14.53 8.68
CA ILE A 85 -2.82 -14.18 10.06
C ILE A 85 -4.25 -14.57 10.43
N ALA A 86 -5.18 -14.51 9.49
CA ALA A 86 -6.55 -14.94 9.70
C ALA A 86 -6.66 -16.45 9.98
N ASN A 87 -5.84 -17.29 9.34
CA ASN A 87 -5.75 -18.72 9.65
C ASN A 87 -5.27 -19.03 11.06
N VAL A 88 -4.58 -18.11 11.71
CA VAL A 88 -4.04 -18.26 13.08
C VAL A 88 -4.94 -17.58 14.10
N CYS A 89 -5.36 -16.34 13.84
CA CYS A 89 -6.02 -15.45 14.79
C CYS A 89 -7.44 -15.04 14.38
N GLY A 90 -7.97 -15.55 13.26
CA GLY A 90 -9.31 -15.18 12.79
C GLY A 90 -9.45 -13.69 12.47
N ILE A 91 -10.63 -13.13 12.72
CA ILE A 91 -10.95 -11.72 12.50
C ILE A 91 -10.07 -10.77 13.31
N GLU A 92 -9.68 -11.15 14.51
CA GLU A 92 -8.80 -10.33 15.34
C GLU A 92 -7.44 -10.12 14.70
N GLY A 93 -6.93 -11.14 13.99
CA GLY A 93 -5.71 -11.03 13.19
C GLY A 93 -5.85 -10.04 12.03
N VAL A 94 -6.96 -10.09 11.30
CA VAL A 94 -7.27 -9.13 10.22
C VAL A 94 -7.35 -7.71 10.78
N GLN A 95 -8.08 -7.51 11.87
CA GLN A 95 -8.20 -6.20 12.52
C GLN A 95 -6.85 -5.67 13.00
N TYR A 96 -6.00 -6.53 13.56
CA TYR A 96 -4.66 -6.15 13.94
C TYR A 96 -3.84 -5.63 12.74
N MET A 97 -3.92 -6.27 11.57
CA MET A 97 -3.22 -5.83 10.37
C MET A 97 -3.69 -4.44 9.93
N ILE A 98 -5.01 -4.22 9.93
CA ILE A 98 -5.62 -2.92 9.59
C ILE A 98 -5.13 -1.85 10.57
N ASP A 99 -5.26 -2.07 11.86
CA ASP A 99 -4.90 -1.10 12.90
C ASP A 99 -3.39 -0.81 12.92
N ASN A 100 -2.57 -1.81 12.60
CA ASN A 100 -1.13 -1.62 12.48
C ASN A 100 -0.77 -0.81 11.25
N GLY A 101 -1.45 -1.05 10.11
CA GLY A 101 -1.26 -0.29 8.88
C GLY A 101 -1.54 1.20 9.02
N LYS A 102 -2.56 1.57 9.81
CA LYS A 102 -2.91 2.98 10.10
C LYS A 102 -1.83 3.78 10.83
N LYS A 103 -0.80 3.14 11.36
CA LYS A 103 0.27 3.80 12.12
C LYS A 103 1.33 4.46 11.24
N VAL A 104 1.28 4.26 9.93
CA VAL A 104 2.28 4.75 8.97
C VAL A 104 1.61 5.37 7.74
N PRO A 105 2.21 6.37 7.09
CA PRO A 105 1.67 7.02 5.91
C PRO A 105 1.92 6.18 4.64
N PHE A 106 1.42 4.94 4.62
CA PHE A 106 1.48 4.01 3.51
C PHE A 106 0.07 3.54 3.19
N HIS A 107 -0.25 3.33 1.93
CA HIS A 107 -1.60 2.96 1.52
C HIS A 107 -1.77 1.44 1.56
N PHE A 108 -2.47 0.95 2.56
CA PHE A 108 -2.88 -0.45 2.64
C PHE A 108 -4.33 -0.58 2.20
N PHE A 109 -4.57 -1.43 1.21
CA PHE A 109 -5.89 -1.83 0.75
C PHE A 109 -6.07 -3.30 1.15
N PHE A 110 -6.69 -3.52 2.30
CA PHE A 110 -6.91 -4.87 2.79
C PHE A 110 -8.14 -5.50 2.17
N GLY A 111 -8.03 -6.78 1.80
CA GLY A 111 -9.16 -7.60 1.40
C GLY A 111 -9.77 -8.35 2.57
N ALA A 112 -11.03 -8.78 2.43
CA ALA A 112 -11.67 -9.70 3.35
C ALA A 112 -11.27 -11.14 3.01
N PRO A 113 -10.48 -11.84 3.83
CA PRO A 113 -10.08 -13.21 3.54
C PRO A 113 -11.30 -14.14 3.57
N SER A 114 -11.58 -14.81 2.45
CA SER A 114 -12.76 -15.65 2.27
C SER A 114 -12.51 -17.16 2.42
N CYS A 115 -11.24 -17.57 2.41
CA CYS A 115 -10.81 -18.98 2.44
C CYS A 115 -9.99 -19.25 3.71
N VAL A 116 -10.63 -19.21 4.89
CA VAL A 116 -9.98 -19.39 6.19
C VAL A 116 -10.72 -20.45 7.01
N PRO A 117 -10.19 -21.69 7.10
CA PRO A 117 -9.07 -22.24 6.32
C PRO A 117 -9.45 -22.46 4.84
N ALA A 118 -8.45 -22.71 3.98
CA ALA A 118 -8.68 -22.98 2.55
C ALA A 118 -9.50 -24.24 2.30
N THR A 119 -9.39 -25.24 3.17
CA THR A 119 -10.22 -26.46 3.17
C THR A 119 -10.62 -26.86 4.59
N ILE A 120 -11.71 -27.62 4.71
CA ILE A 120 -12.16 -28.18 6.00
C ILE A 120 -11.23 -29.28 6.54
N PHE A 121 -10.28 -29.73 5.76
CA PHE A 121 -9.33 -30.80 6.13
C PHE A 121 -8.03 -30.25 6.72
N GLU A 122 -7.83 -28.93 6.70
CA GLU A 122 -6.65 -28.30 7.25
C GLU A 122 -6.78 -28.10 8.75
N THR A 123 -5.63 -28.20 9.43
CA THR A 123 -5.52 -27.77 10.83
C THR A 123 -5.18 -26.29 10.84
N ALA A 124 -6.12 -25.46 11.24
CA ALA A 124 -5.94 -24.01 11.37
C ALA A 124 -6.17 -23.59 12.83
N GLY A 125 -5.62 -22.44 13.20
CA GLY A 125 -5.84 -21.83 14.51
C GLY A 125 -7.21 -21.18 14.64
N ALA A 126 -7.79 -20.77 13.50
CA ALA A 126 -9.11 -20.14 13.42
C ALA A 126 -9.82 -20.47 12.10
N ALA A 127 -11.11 -20.12 12.05
CA ALA A 127 -11.92 -20.20 10.83
C ALA A 127 -12.78 -18.93 10.72
N ILE A 128 -13.07 -18.52 9.50
CA ILE A 128 -13.96 -17.39 9.19
C ILE A 128 -15.15 -17.93 8.40
N ASN A 129 -16.36 -17.69 8.92
CA ASN A 129 -17.60 -18.10 8.26
C ASN A 129 -18.17 -16.96 7.38
N SER A 130 -19.24 -17.23 6.64
CA SER A 130 -19.88 -16.27 5.73
C SER A 130 -20.36 -14.99 6.41
N ASP A 131 -20.88 -15.08 7.64
CA ASP A 131 -21.36 -13.90 8.37
C ASP A 131 -20.20 -13.01 8.79
N GLN A 132 -19.09 -13.63 9.16
CA GLN A 132 -17.87 -12.93 9.49
C GLN A 132 -17.23 -12.27 8.26
N VAL A 133 -17.24 -12.94 7.09
CA VAL A 133 -16.81 -12.32 5.83
C VAL A 133 -17.70 -11.12 5.49
N SER A 134 -19.01 -11.29 5.63
CA SER A 134 -19.96 -10.18 5.41
C SER A 134 -19.71 -9.00 6.34
N SER A 135 -19.35 -9.26 7.58
CA SER A 135 -18.98 -8.23 8.56
C SER A 135 -17.68 -7.52 8.18
N LEU A 136 -16.68 -8.27 7.71
CA LEU A 136 -15.43 -7.68 7.21
C LEU A 136 -15.67 -6.78 6.00
N LEU A 137 -16.47 -7.22 5.03
CA LEU A 137 -16.80 -6.43 3.85
C LEU A 137 -17.61 -5.16 4.17
N ALA A 138 -18.26 -5.10 5.33
CA ALA A 138 -18.92 -3.89 5.80
C ALA A 138 -17.95 -2.91 6.51
N ASN A 139 -16.70 -3.33 6.77
CA ASN A 139 -15.68 -2.48 7.36
C ASN A 139 -15.16 -1.47 6.32
N PRO A 140 -15.17 -0.16 6.59
CA PRO A 140 -14.71 0.86 5.64
C PRO A 140 -13.20 0.82 5.36
N ASP A 141 -12.45 0.02 6.07
CA ASP A 141 -11.00 -0.15 5.91
C ASP A 141 -10.63 -1.37 5.04
N ILE A 142 -11.65 -2.07 4.48
CA ILE A 142 -11.55 -3.23 3.59
C ILE A 142 -12.11 -2.94 2.20
#